data_0f73c7383525e050e4011800e4bd8c09
#
_entry.id   0f73c7383525e050e4011800e4bd8c09
#
_cell.length_a   1.000
_cell.length_b   1.000
_cell.length_c   1.000
_cell.angle_alpha   90.00
_cell.angle_beta   90.00
_cell.angle_gamma   90.00
#
_symmetry.space_group_name_H-M   'P 1'
#
loop_
_entity.id
_entity.type
_entity.pdbx_description
1 polymer ?
#
loop_
_entity_poly.entity_id
_entity_poly.type
_entity_poly.pdbx_seq_one_letter_code
_entity_poly.pdbx_strand_id
1 'polypeptide(L)'
;MRGHAYSPFIQVHAQDPNNFEENLKPLLPHLGLTVSGGNTILFEIDENKNLKVIAETIDDAAGEALDKGAKLLDMQYPGAPLLEKIAKNGSIDKTLFPYGQNRKIEDDPDFSFSGLKTSLRYHLQKLSPEEIEKEKPNICASYQFAVIEQLRRRADYFAKQKQYASIGISGGVSNNATFVSVFENLAKMRRAKFLVAEREHRGDNAAMIAFSAFFAPEALADSQNKTLKIESSRPIA
;
A
#
# COMPACT_ATOMS: atom_id res chain seq x y z
N MET A 1 3.28 8.08 -9.58
CA MET A 1 2.24 7.81 -8.55
C MET A 1 0.86 7.53 -9.16
N ARG A 2 0.28 8.39 -10.01
CA ARG A 2 -1.03 8.13 -10.65
C ARG A 2 -1.09 6.78 -11.38
N GLY A 3 0.01 6.37 -12.05
CA GLY A 3 0.09 5.05 -12.66
C GLY A 3 -0.20 3.90 -11.69
N HIS A 4 0.37 3.94 -10.48
CA HIS A 4 0.04 2.95 -9.44
C HIS A 4 -1.40 3.07 -8.96
N ALA A 5 -1.91 4.30 -8.77
CA ALA A 5 -3.29 4.51 -8.32
C ALA A 5 -4.32 3.90 -9.28
N TYR A 6 -4.06 3.98 -10.58
CA TYR A 6 -4.97 3.47 -11.61
C TYR A 6 -4.68 2.03 -12.03
N SER A 7 -3.52 1.46 -11.69
CA SER A 7 -3.14 0.11 -12.12
C SER A 7 -4.14 -1.01 -11.76
N PRO A 8 -4.91 -0.96 -10.65
CA PRO A 8 -5.95 -1.95 -10.38
C PRO A 8 -7.08 -2.00 -11.41
N PHE A 9 -7.25 -0.95 -12.23
CA PHE A 9 -8.28 -0.88 -13.27
C PHE A 9 -7.79 -1.34 -14.65
N ILE A 10 -6.48 -1.58 -14.84
CA ILE A 10 -5.93 -2.06 -16.12
C ILE A 10 -6.64 -3.33 -16.58
N GLN A 11 -6.86 -4.28 -15.66
CA GLN A 11 -7.55 -5.53 -15.98
C GLN A 11 -9.02 -5.34 -16.38
N VAL A 12 -9.70 -4.32 -15.83
CA VAL A 12 -11.09 -3.99 -16.23
C VAL A 12 -11.11 -3.51 -17.67
N HIS A 13 -10.16 -2.67 -18.06
CA HIS A 13 -9.99 -2.24 -19.44
C HIS A 13 -9.58 -3.40 -20.36
N ALA A 14 -8.63 -4.24 -19.93
CA ALA A 14 -8.13 -5.35 -20.75
C ALA A 14 -9.21 -6.41 -21.05
N GLN A 15 -10.17 -6.61 -20.13
CA GLN A 15 -11.27 -7.54 -20.32
C GLN A 15 -12.28 -7.06 -21.37
N ASP A 16 -12.57 -5.75 -21.39
CA ASP A 16 -13.53 -5.16 -22.32
C ASP A 16 -13.20 -3.68 -22.57
N PRO A 17 -12.27 -3.40 -23.50
CA PRO A 17 -11.86 -2.03 -23.80
C PRO A 17 -12.97 -1.13 -24.32
N ASN A 18 -13.93 -1.69 -25.05
CA ASN A 18 -15.00 -0.94 -25.71
C ASN A 18 -16.06 -0.44 -24.70
N ASN A 19 -16.27 -1.19 -23.62
CA ASN A 19 -17.26 -0.86 -22.58
C ASN A 19 -16.56 -0.49 -21.24
N PHE A 20 -15.33 -0.01 -21.30
CA PHE A 20 -14.53 0.30 -20.09
C PHE A 20 -15.25 1.26 -19.16
N GLU A 21 -15.81 2.36 -19.67
CA GLU A 21 -16.50 3.35 -18.85
C GLU A 21 -17.75 2.75 -18.16
N GLU A 22 -18.47 1.87 -18.81
CA GLU A 22 -19.63 1.18 -18.22
C GLU A 22 -19.20 0.19 -17.14
N ASN A 23 -18.10 -0.53 -17.39
CA ASN A 23 -17.52 -1.49 -16.43
C ASN A 23 -16.83 -0.81 -15.25
N LEU A 24 -16.36 0.42 -15.41
CA LEU A 24 -15.73 1.22 -14.36
C LEU A 24 -16.76 1.81 -13.38
N LYS A 25 -17.89 2.33 -13.86
CA LYS A 25 -18.92 2.99 -13.03
C LYS A 25 -19.31 2.22 -11.75
N PRO A 26 -19.60 0.89 -11.80
CA PRO A 26 -19.96 0.13 -10.60
C PRO A 26 -18.79 -0.09 -9.62
N LEU A 27 -17.58 0.35 -9.94
CA LEU A 27 -16.40 0.27 -9.10
C LEU A 27 -16.09 1.58 -8.39
N LEU A 28 -16.80 2.65 -8.72
CA LEU A 28 -16.64 3.98 -8.12
C LEU A 28 -17.79 4.30 -7.15
N PRO A 29 -17.56 5.02 -6.06
CA PRO A 29 -16.25 5.55 -5.65
C PRO A 29 -15.30 4.45 -5.17
N HIS A 30 -14.01 4.66 -5.37
CA HIS A 30 -12.94 3.71 -5.05
C HIS A 30 -12.06 4.24 -3.92
N LEU A 31 -11.79 3.42 -2.90
CA LEU A 31 -10.76 3.68 -1.90
C LEU A 31 -9.49 2.89 -2.28
N GLY A 32 -8.45 3.61 -2.65
CA GLY A 32 -7.18 3.02 -3.08
C GLY A 32 -6.04 3.22 -2.09
N LEU A 33 -5.17 2.23 -1.98
CA LEU A 33 -3.94 2.33 -1.20
C LEU A 33 -2.74 1.91 -2.07
N THR A 34 -1.87 2.86 -2.36
CA THR A 34 -0.58 2.59 -3.02
C THR A 34 0.51 2.41 -1.99
N VAL A 35 1.20 1.25 -2.01
CA VAL A 35 2.29 0.93 -1.09
C VAL A 35 3.50 0.40 -1.86
N SER A 36 4.60 1.13 -1.77
CA SER A 36 5.87 0.79 -2.41
C SER A 36 7.06 1.01 -1.46
N GLY A 37 8.28 0.83 -1.95
CA GLY A 37 9.50 1.17 -1.23
C GLY A 37 9.66 2.65 -0.93
N GLY A 38 9.06 3.53 -1.73
CA GLY A 38 9.20 4.99 -1.58
C GLY A 38 7.89 5.72 -1.24
N ASN A 39 6.74 5.05 -1.30
CA ASN A 39 5.45 5.72 -1.14
C ASN A 39 4.45 4.88 -0.35
N THR A 40 3.65 5.56 0.48
CA THR A 40 2.47 5.00 1.14
C THR A 40 1.39 6.07 1.12
N ILE A 41 0.37 5.88 0.28
CA ILE A 41 -0.67 6.88 0.02
C ILE A 41 -2.03 6.21 -0.01
N LEU A 42 -2.94 6.68 0.83
CA LEU A 42 -4.37 6.36 0.81
C LEU A 42 -5.10 7.46 0.06
N PHE A 43 -5.92 7.11 -0.90
CA PHE A 43 -6.63 8.05 -1.76
C PHE A 43 -8.04 7.56 -2.10
N GLU A 44 -8.87 8.48 -2.53
CA GLU A 44 -10.19 8.23 -3.10
C GLU A 44 -10.18 8.56 -4.59
N ILE A 45 -10.90 7.78 -5.38
CA ILE A 45 -11.32 8.15 -6.73
C ILE A 45 -12.85 8.24 -6.68
N ASP A 46 -13.39 9.43 -6.90
CA ASP A 46 -14.84 9.67 -6.87
C ASP A 46 -15.55 9.15 -8.13
N GLU A 47 -16.86 9.32 -8.19
CA GLU A 47 -17.71 8.91 -9.32
C GLU A 47 -17.39 9.67 -10.61
N ASN A 48 -16.73 10.83 -10.51
CA ASN A 48 -16.28 11.65 -11.64
C ASN A 48 -14.81 11.38 -12.01
N LYS A 49 -14.19 10.34 -11.44
CA LYS A 49 -12.78 9.96 -11.61
C LYS A 49 -11.77 10.98 -11.04
N ASN A 50 -12.21 11.90 -10.18
CA ASN A 50 -11.29 12.79 -9.48
C ASN A 50 -10.55 12.02 -8.39
N LEU A 51 -9.24 12.15 -8.38
CA LEU A 51 -8.38 11.55 -7.37
C LEU A 51 -8.10 12.56 -6.26
N LYS A 52 -8.39 12.16 -5.01
CA LYS A 52 -8.12 12.95 -3.80
C LYS A 52 -7.26 12.13 -2.84
N VAL A 53 -6.12 12.66 -2.43
CA VAL A 53 -5.31 12.08 -1.36
C VAL A 53 -6.04 12.27 -0.02
N ILE A 54 -6.10 11.20 0.76
CA ILE A 54 -6.74 11.17 2.09
C ILE A 54 -5.67 11.17 3.18
N ALA A 55 -4.62 10.38 3.01
CA ALA A 55 -3.52 10.24 3.96
C ALA A 55 -2.26 9.78 3.23
N GLU A 56 -1.10 10.21 3.70
CA GLU A 56 0.20 9.76 3.19
C GLU A 56 1.18 9.50 4.32
N THR A 57 2.34 8.93 4.02
CA THR A 57 3.35 8.75 5.05
C THR A 57 4.10 10.06 5.29
N ILE A 58 4.32 10.38 6.57
CA ILE A 58 5.09 11.55 7.00
C ILE A 58 6.58 11.23 7.24
N ASP A 59 6.95 9.96 7.11
CA ASP A 59 8.32 9.50 7.31
C ASP A 59 8.64 8.34 6.34
N ASP A 60 9.13 7.20 6.83
CA ASP A 60 9.42 6.02 6.00
C ASP A 60 8.14 5.52 5.29
N ALA A 61 8.26 5.07 4.04
CA ALA A 61 7.19 4.30 3.40
C ALA A 61 7.08 2.90 4.03
N ALA A 62 5.90 2.28 3.95
CA ALA A 62 5.68 0.95 4.53
C ALA A 62 6.59 -0.13 3.92
N GLY A 63 6.84 -0.08 2.61
CA GLY A 63 7.80 -0.98 1.95
C GLY A 63 9.23 -0.76 2.45
N GLU A 64 9.65 0.49 2.61
CA GLU A 64 10.94 0.85 3.19
C GLU A 64 11.06 0.40 4.64
N ALA A 65 9.99 0.53 5.43
CA ALA A 65 9.97 0.03 6.80
C ALA A 65 10.17 -1.49 6.87
N LEU A 66 9.53 -2.25 5.96
CA LEU A 66 9.73 -3.70 5.85
C LEU A 66 11.17 -4.04 5.47
N ASP A 67 11.77 -3.37 4.48
CA ASP A 67 13.16 -3.59 4.07
C ASP A 67 14.16 -3.21 5.18
N LYS A 68 13.92 -2.07 5.88
CA LYS A 68 14.74 -1.66 7.02
C LYS A 68 14.63 -2.65 8.20
N GLY A 69 13.43 -3.20 8.45
CA GLY A 69 13.22 -4.25 9.44
C GLY A 69 13.97 -5.52 9.09
N ALA A 70 13.89 -5.96 7.84
CA ALA A 70 14.63 -7.11 7.32
C ALA A 70 16.15 -6.91 7.47
N LYS A 71 16.66 -5.70 7.16
CA LYS A 71 18.08 -5.36 7.33
C LYS A 71 18.54 -5.45 8.79
N LEU A 72 17.71 -5.07 9.76
CA LEU A 72 18.03 -5.22 11.20
C LEU A 72 18.11 -6.69 11.63
N LEU A 73 17.51 -7.61 10.88
CA LEU A 73 17.55 -9.06 11.05
C LEU A 73 18.58 -9.74 10.14
N ASP A 74 19.56 -8.98 9.62
CA ASP A 74 20.66 -9.43 8.76
C ASP A 74 20.20 -10.09 7.45
N MET A 75 19.05 -9.66 6.89
CA MET A 75 18.58 -10.13 5.60
C MET A 75 19.15 -9.28 4.46
N GLN A 76 19.44 -9.93 3.34
CA GLN A 76 19.91 -9.25 2.12
C GLN A 76 18.77 -8.43 1.47
N TYR A 77 19.16 -7.38 0.72
CA TYR A 77 18.23 -6.58 -0.07
C TYR A 77 17.86 -7.30 -1.40
N PRO A 78 16.58 -7.29 -1.83
CA PRO A 78 15.42 -6.73 -1.15
C PRO A 78 14.96 -7.60 0.02
N GLY A 79 14.83 -7.00 1.20
CA GLY A 79 14.60 -7.74 2.45
C GLY A 79 13.14 -8.05 2.74
N ALA A 80 12.20 -7.19 2.28
CA ALA A 80 10.77 -7.36 2.55
C ALA A 80 10.21 -8.72 2.07
N PRO A 81 10.55 -9.26 0.88
CA PRO A 81 10.13 -10.61 0.47
C PRO A 81 10.71 -11.72 1.33
N LEU A 82 11.96 -11.56 1.82
CA LEU A 82 12.59 -12.54 2.71
C LEU A 82 11.92 -12.53 4.09
N LEU A 83 11.65 -11.32 4.62
CA LEU A 83 10.90 -11.15 5.86
C LEU A 83 9.52 -11.80 5.78
N GLU A 84 8.77 -11.59 4.71
CA GLU A 84 7.48 -12.26 4.46
C GLU A 84 7.61 -13.78 4.46
N LYS A 85 8.63 -14.32 3.77
CA LYS A 85 8.87 -15.75 3.69
C LYS A 85 9.11 -16.37 5.06
N ILE A 86 9.93 -15.70 5.90
CA ILE A 86 10.25 -16.17 7.26
C ILE A 86 9.03 -16.02 8.17
N ALA A 87 8.29 -14.91 8.06
CA ALA A 87 7.10 -14.61 8.84
C ALA A 87 6.00 -15.69 8.74
N LYS A 88 5.93 -16.43 7.62
CA LYS A 88 4.96 -17.51 7.42
C LYS A 88 5.09 -18.66 8.44
N ASN A 89 6.26 -18.82 9.01
CA ASN A 89 6.56 -19.88 9.99
C ASN A 89 6.48 -19.35 11.44
N GLY A 90 6.13 -18.09 11.64
CA GLY A 90 6.08 -17.44 12.95
C GLY A 90 4.66 -17.23 13.47
N SER A 91 4.57 -17.04 14.77
CA SER A 91 3.35 -16.64 15.48
C SER A 91 3.37 -15.12 15.70
N ILE A 92 2.22 -14.48 15.54
CA ILE A 92 2.07 -13.03 15.70
C ILE A 92 1.84 -12.69 17.16
N ASP A 93 2.74 -11.91 17.74
CA ASP A 93 2.49 -11.15 18.97
C ASP A 93 2.08 -9.72 18.60
N LYS A 94 0.80 -9.41 18.78
CA LYS A 94 0.22 -8.11 18.45
C LYS A 94 0.68 -6.97 19.35
N THR A 95 1.34 -7.28 20.46
CA THR A 95 1.79 -6.31 21.45
C THR A 95 3.27 -5.95 21.30
N LEU A 96 4.02 -6.74 20.52
CA LEU A 96 5.47 -6.63 20.41
C LEU A 96 5.90 -5.30 19.77
N PHE A 97 5.21 -4.85 18.75
CA PHE A 97 5.52 -3.60 18.05
C PHE A 97 4.32 -2.66 18.04
N PRO A 98 4.51 -1.38 18.43
CA PRO A 98 3.44 -0.39 18.38
C PRO A 98 3.12 -0.04 16.93
N TYR A 99 1.85 0.01 16.58
CA TYR A 99 1.37 0.37 15.23
C TYR A 99 0.36 1.54 15.24
N GLY A 100 0.65 2.52 16.09
CA GLY A 100 -0.17 3.74 16.17
C GLY A 100 -1.54 3.53 16.81
N GLN A 101 -1.70 2.51 17.69
CA GLN A 101 -2.97 2.20 18.35
C GLN A 101 -3.50 3.35 19.21
N ASN A 102 -2.60 4.14 19.81
CA ASN A 102 -2.93 5.21 20.75
C ASN A 102 -3.19 6.57 20.07
N ARG A 103 -3.03 6.66 18.74
CA ARG A 103 -3.33 7.87 17.98
C ARG A 103 -4.72 7.78 17.40
N LYS A 104 -5.51 8.84 17.59
CA LYS A 104 -6.81 8.98 16.93
C LYS A 104 -6.58 9.32 15.46
N ILE A 105 -7.16 8.53 14.57
CA ILE A 105 -7.03 8.73 13.11
C ILE A 105 -7.71 10.02 12.66
N GLU A 106 -8.72 10.48 13.39
CA GLU A 106 -9.41 11.75 13.17
C GLU A 106 -8.47 12.96 13.25
N ASP A 107 -7.55 12.92 14.22
CA ASP A 107 -6.62 14.03 14.51
C ASP A 107 -5.32 13.89 13.72
N ASP A 108 -4.95 12.66 13.33
CA ASP A 108 -3.69 12.34 12.63
C ASP A 108 -3.94 11.17 11.64
N PRO A 109 -4.47 11.48 10.44
CA PRO A 109 -4.80 10.46 9.45
C PRO A 109 -3.57 9.82 8.80
N ASP A 110 -2.43 10.50 8.81
CA ASP A 110 -1.23 10.12 8.08
C ASP A 110 -0.51 8.90 8.70
N PHE A 111 0.28 8.22 7.87
CA PHE A 111 1.06 7.07 8.29
C PHE A 111 2.40 7.50 8.85
N SER A 112 2.93 6.70 9.80
CA SER A 112 4.28 6.86 10.35
C SER A 112 4.87 5.49 10.67
N PHE A 113 5.96 5.12 10.04
CA PHE A 113 6.60 3.81 10.18
C PHE A 113 7.98 3.86 10.84
N SER A 114 8.60 5.05 10.97
CA SER A 114 9.95 5.20 11.54
C SER A 114 10.05 4.66 12.98
N GLY A 115 8.96 4.78 13.76
CA GLY A 115 8.86 4.26 15.11
C GLY A 115 8.93 2.73 15.19
N LEU A 116 8.44 2.02 14.18
CA LEU A 116 8.48 0.55 14.13
C LEU A 116 9.92 0.03 14.00
N LYS A 117 10.73 0.65 13.15
CA LYS A 117 12.16 0.33 13.02
C LYS A 117 12.89 0.51 14.35
N THR A 118 12.64 1.62 15.04
CA THR A 118 13.25 1.92 16.34
C THR A 118 12.83 0.90 17.40
N SER A 119 11.55 0.54 17.43
CA SER A 119 11.01 -0.46 18.34
C SER A 119 11.63 -1.85 18.10
N LEU A 120 11.75 -2.27 16.82
CA LEU A 120 12.44 -3.52 16.47
C LEU A 120 13.90 -3.50 16.94
N ARG A 121 14.64 -2.43 16.67
CA ARG A 121 16.03 -2.29 17.11
C ARG A 121 16.16 -2.46 18.62
N TYR A 122 15.33 -1.79 19.42
CA TYR A 122 15.36 -1.92 20.88
C TYR A 122 14.95 -3.32 21.35
N HIS A 123 14.07 -3.99 20.64
CA HIS A 123 13.72 -5.37 20.95
C HIS A 123 14.92 -6.31 20.73
N LEU A 124 15.58 -6.21 19.57
CA LEU A 124 16.75 -7.03 19.24
C LEU A 124 17.94 -6.80 20.19
N GLN A 125 18.13 -5.58 20.69
CA GLN A 125 19.18 -5.26 21.65
C GLN A 125 19.04 -5.98 23.01
N LYS A 126 17.88 -6.52 23.32
CA LYS A 126 17.59 -7.25 24.56
C LYS A 126 17.81 -8.76 24.43
N LEU A 127 18.08 -9.25 23.24
CA LEU A 127 18.20 -10.66 22.92
C LEU A 127 19.64 -11.03 22.57
N SER A 128 20.06 -12.23 22.91
CA SER A 128 21.30 -12.80 22.40
C SER A 128 21.17 -13.17 20.92
N PRO A 129 22.29 -13.35 20.18
CA PRO A 129 22.24 -13.81 18.78
C PRO A 129 21.47 -15.13 18.62
N GLU A 130 21.63 -16.07 19.54
CA GLU A 130 20.94 -17.37 19.53
C GLU A 130 19.42 -17.21 19.72
N GLU A 131 19.01 -16.30 20.63
CA GLU A 131 17.60 -15.97 20.86
C GLU A 131 16.99 -15.29 19.64
N ILE A 132 17.73 -14.37 18.98
CA ILE A 132 17.29 -13.72 17.74
C ILE A 132 17.02 -14.77 16.65
N GLU A 133 17.96 -15.69 16.40
CA GLU A 133 17.76 -16.73 15.37
C GLU A 133 16.58 -17.63 15.69
N LYS A 134 16.41 -18.03 16.95
CA LYS A 134 15.27 -18.85 17.40
C LYS A 134 13.93 -18.13 17.22
N GLU A 135 13.85 -16.86 17.60
CA GLU A 135 12.63 -16.06 17.59
C GLU A 135 12.41 -15.33 16.25
N LYS A 136 13.35 -15.39 15.32
CA LYS A 136 13.30 -14.68 14.04
C LYS A 136 11.97 -14.82 13.30
N PRO A 137 11.36 -16.02 13.19
CA PRO A 137 10.05 -16.16 12.54
C PRO A 137 8.94 -15.37 13.25
N ASN A 138 8.90 -15.40 14.58
CA ASN A 138 7.89 -14.69 15.39
C ASN A 138 8.09 -13.19 15.32
N ILE A 139 9.34 -12.74 15.37
CA ILE A 139 9.71 -11.32 15.21
C ILE A 139 9.28 -10.82 13.83
N CYS A 140 9.59 -11.55 12.75
CA CYS A 140 9.18 -11.22 11.38
C CYS A 140 7.65 -11.14 11.24
N ALA A 141 6.93 -12.15 11.78
CA ALA A 141 5.47 -12.19 11.73
C ALA A 141 4.84 -11.00 12.46
N SER A 142 5.33 -10.68 13.66
CA SER A 142 4.83 -9.57 14.48
C SER A 142 5.16 -8.21 13.88
N TYR A 143 6.34 -8.05 13.31
CA TYR A 143 6.76 -6.81 12.67
C TYR A 143 5.96 -6.55 11.38
N GLN A 144 5.83 -7.55 10.52
CA GLN A 144 4.98 -7.47 9.32
C GLN A 144 3.52 -7.16 9.69
N PHE A 145 2.99 -7.83 10.72
CA PHE A 145 1.65 -7.54 11.23
C PHE A 145 1.50 -6.07 11.63
N ALA A 146 2.46 -5.51 12.38
CA ALA A 146 2.39 -4.12 12.83
C ALA A 146 2.37 -3.12 11.67
N VAL A 147 3.16 -3.35 10.61
CA VAL A 147 3.14 -2.52 9.39
C VAL A 147 1.79 -2.63 8.68
N ILE A 148 1.32 -3.84 8.41
CA ILE A 148 0.07 -4.08 7.66
C ILE A 148 -1.14 -3.59 8.47
N GLU A 149 -1.16 -3.79 9.78
CA GLU A 149 -2.27 -3.39 10.63
C GLU A 149 -2.42 -1.86 10.72
N GLN A 150 -1.30 -1.13 10.67
CA GLN A 150 -1.35 0.33 10.57
C GLN A 150 -2.03 0.78 9.28
N LEU A 151 -1.71 0.14 8.15
CA LEU A 151 -2.35 0.40 6.85
C LEU A 151 -3.85 0.06 6.89
N ARG A 152 -4.18 -1.15 7.37
CA ARG A 152 -5.55 -1.64 7.46
C ARG A 152 -6.44 -0.74 8.32
N ARG A 153 -5.97 -0.33 9.49
CA ARG A 153 -6.76 0.49 10.43
C ARG A 153 -7.16 1.83 9.82
N ARG A 154 -6.25 2.49 9.10
CA ARG A 154 -6.56 3.76 8.44
C ARG A 154 -7.53 3.56 7.28
N ALA A 155 -7.28 2.58 6.41
CA ALA A 155 -8.21 2.27 5.32
C ALA A 155 -9.60 1.88 5.85
N ASP A 156 -9.67 1.09 6.94
CA ASP A 156 -10.93 0.71 7.58
C ASP A 156 -11.68 1.91 8.18
N TYR A 157 -10.93 2.86 8.80
CA TYR A 157 -11.52 4.07 9.34
C TYR A 157 -12.23 4.88 8.25
N PHE A 158 -11.57 5.16 7.14
CA PHE A 158 -12.17 5.92 6.03
C PHE A 158 -13.26 5.13 5.31
N ALA A 159 -13.10 3.82 5.16
CA ALA A 159 -14.13 2.94 4.60
C ALA A 159 -15.41 2.84 5.45
N LYS A 160 -15.38 3.29 6.73
CA LYS A 160 -16.55 3.44 7.57
C LYS A 160 -17.29 4.77 7.39
N GLN A 161 -16.57 5.81 6.98
CA GLN A 161 -17.15 7.16 6.85
C GLN A 161 -17.98 7.32 5.57
N LYS A 162 -17.67 6.54 4.54
CA LYS A 162 -18.35 6.59 3.25
C LYS A 162 -18.45 5.17 2.66
N GLN A 163 -19.56 4.89 1.96
CA GLN A 163 -19.69 3.65 1.22
C GLN A 163 -18.85 3.72 -0.06
N TYR A 164 -17.85 2.85 -0.17
CA TYR A 164 -17.07 2.68 -1.39
C TYR A 164 -17.56 1.46 -2.17
N ALA A 165 -17.66 1.58 -3.48
CA ALA A 165 -18.01 0.47 -4.35
C ALA A 165 -16.85 -0.53 -4.48
N SER A 166 -15.61 -0.03 -4.42
CA SER A 166 -14.43 -0.89 -4.42
C SER A 166 -13.34 -0.38 -3.46
N ILE A 167 -12.51 -1.32 -2.99
CA ILE A 167 -11.29 -1.06 -2.22
C ILE A 167 -10.15 -1.75 -2.95
N GLY A 168 -9.05 -1.02 -3.20
CA GLY A 168 -7.93 -1.57 -3.96
C GLY A 168 -6.57 -1.27 -3.38
N ILE A 169 -5.60 -2.11 -3.78
CA ILE A 169 -4.20 -1.96 -3.41
C ILE A 169 -3.30 -2.01 -4.64
N SER A 170 -2.22 -1.27 -4.61
CA SER A 170 -1.23 -1.19 -5.69
C SER A 170 0.18 -0.93 -5.16
N GLY A 171 1.17 -0.89 -6.06
CA GLY A 171 2.57 -0.74 -5.72
C GLY A 171 3.24 -2.07 -5.35
N GLY A 172 4.57 -2.05 -5.23
CA GLY A 172 5.39 -3.26 -5.07
C GLY A 172 5.03 -4.12 -3.85
N VAL A 173 4.57 -3.51 -2.75
CA VAL A 173 4.14 -4.24 -1.54
C VAL A 173 2.87 -5.05 -1.78
N SER A 174 2.07 -4.77 -2.81
CA SER A 174 0.92 -5.61 -3.19
C SER A 174 1.32 -7.03 -3.65
N ASN A 175 2.61 -7.33 -3.81
CA ASN A 175 3.12 -8.69 -3.98
C ASN A 175 3.13 -9.51 -2.68
N ASN A 176 3.04 -8.87 -1.51
CA ASN A 176 2.96 -9.53 -0.21
C ASN A 176 1.58 -10.19 -0.04
N ALA A 177 1.56 -11.53 0.08
CA ALA A 177 0.31 -12.29 0.14
C ALA A 177 -0.51 -11.99 1.41
N THR A 178 0.16 -11.74 2.54
CA THR A 178 -0.52 -11.36 3.79
C THR A 178 -1.22 -10.01 3.64
N PHE A 179 -0.55 -9.03 3.03
CA PHE A 179 -1.12 -7.72 2.75
C PHE A 179 -2.35 -7.83 1.84
N VAL A 180 -2.26 -8.59 0.75
CA VAL A 180 -3.40 -8.84 -0.15
C VAL A 180 -4.58 -9.45 0.60
N SER A 181 -4.34 -10.51 1.37
CA SER A 181 -5.40 -11.22 2.13
C SER A 181 -6.09 -10.30 3.15
N VAL A 182 -5.33 -9.46 3.85
CA VAL A 182 -5.88 -8.51 4.83
C VAL A 182 -6.80 -7.50 4.16
N PHE A 183 -6.42 -6.96 2.99
CA PHE A 183 -7.24 -5.97 2.28
C PHE A 183 -8.41 -6.59 1.52
N GLU A 184 -8.27 -7.81 1.04
CA GLU A 184 -9.41 -8.58 0.50
C GLU A 184 -10.48 -8.82 1.57
N ASN A 185 -10.06 -9.19 2.79
CA ASN A 185 -10.98 -9.34 3.92
C ASN A 185 -11.61 -8.01 4.34
N LEU A 186 -10.85 -6.91 4.33
CA LEU A 186 -11.38 -5.57 4.59
C LEU A 186 -12.47 -5.21 3.56
N ALA A 187 -12.22 -5.42 2.28
CA ALA A 187 -13.19 -5.15 1.21
C ALA A 187 -14.49 -5.98 1.42
N LYS A 188 -14.35 -7.28 1.72
CA LYS A 188 -15.50 -8.15 2.05
C LYS A 188 -16.30 -7.63 3.25
N MET A 189 -15.63 -7.23 4.34
CA MET A 189 -16.29 -6.66 5.52
C MET A 189 -17.03 -5.36 5.20
N ARG A 190 -16.53 -4.55 4.25
CA ARG A 190 -17.15 -3.29 3.82
C ARG A 190 -18.12 -3.45 2.67
N ARG A 191 -18.38 -4.69 2.21
CA ARG A 191 -19.24 -5.00 1.06
C ARG A 191 -18.79 -4.27 -0.21
N ALA A 192 -17.48 -4.06 -0.35
CA ALA A 192 -16.85 -3.45 -1.50
C ALA A 192 -16.18 -4.52 -2.38
N LYS A 193 -16.07 -4.27 -3.68
CA LYS A 193 -15.29 -5.13 -4.56
C LYS A 193 -13.78 -4.93 -4.28
N PHE A 194 -13.03 -6.02 -4.13
CA PHE A 194 -11.59 -5.93 -3.97
C PHE A 194 -10.91 -5.82 -5.33
N LEU A 195 -9.98 -4.87 -5.46
CA LEU A 195 -9.19 -4.66 -6.68
C LEU A 195 -7.70 -4.69 -6.35
N VAL A 196 -6.95 -5.46 -7.13
CA VAL A 196 -5.48 -5.49 -7.05
C VAL A 196 -4.94 -5.66 -8.47
N ALA A 197 -3.90 -4.93 -8.83
CA ALA A 197 -3.28 -5.07 -10.13
C ALA A 197 -2.73 -6.50 -10.32
N GLU A 198 -2.73 -7.00 -11.54
CA GLU A 198 -2.05 -8.24 -11.90
C GLU A 198 -0.56 -8.14 -11.58
N ARG A 199 0.10 -9.28 -11.32
CA ARG A 199 1.48 -9.30 -10.82
C ARG A 199 2.45 -8.49 -11.66
N GLU A 200 2.29 -8.53 -13.00
CA GLU A 200 3.11 -7.81 -13.97
C GLU A 200 2.93 -6.28 -13.90
N HIS A 201 1.80 -5.81 -13.33
CA HIS A 201 1.47 -4.39 -13.19
C HIS A 201 1.63 -3.84 -11.76
N ARG A 202 2.16 -4.64 -10.81
CA ARG A 202 2.33 -4.22 -9.41
C ARG A 202 3.59 -3.38 -9.18
N GLY A 203 4.66 -3.66 -9.90
CA GLY A 203 5.89 -2.84 -9.92
C GLY A 203 5.80 -1.70 -10.92
N ASP A 204 6.87 -0.91 -11.02
CA ASP A 204 7.00 0.13 -12.03
C ASP A 204 7.02 -0.49 -13.43
N ASN A 205 6.13 -0.02 -14.30
CA ASN A 205 6.03 -0.51 -15.68
C ASN A 205 5.45 0.56 -16.61
N ALA A 206 5.70 0.43 -17.92
CA ALA A 206 5.24 1.37 -18.92
C ALA A 206 3.71 1.35 -19.12
N ALA A 207 3.08 0.16 -18.93
CA ALA A 207 1.65 0.01 -19.14
C ALA A 207 0.84 0.87 -18.15
N MET A 208 1.24 0.92 -16.86
CA MET A 208 0.56 1.76 -15.87
C MET A 208 0.67 3.26 -16.18
N ILE A 209 1.79 3.69 -16.81
CA ILE A 209 1.97 5.09 -17.22
C ILE A 209 1.05 5.42 -18.39
N ALA A 210 1.03 4.56 -19.43
CA ALA A 210 0.15 4.71 -20.57
C ALA A 210 -1.33 4.68 -20.14
N PHE A 211 -1.70 3.74 -19.26
CA PHE A 211 -3.06 3.64 -18.73
C PHE A 211 -3.45 4.88 -17.90
N SER A 212 -2.52 5.45 -17.14
CA SER A 212 -2.77 6.70 -16.41
C SER A 212 -3.16 7.85 -17.32
N ALA A 213 -2.52 7.95 -18.51
CA ALA A 213 -2.87 8.93 -19.52
C ALA A 213 -4.25 8.69 -20.13
N PHE A 214 -4.63 7.43 -20.32
CA PHE A 214 -5.94 7.04 -20.81
C PHE A 214 -7.05 7.28 -19.77
N PHE A 215 -6.81 6.91 -18.51
CA PHE A 215 -7.79 6.98 -17.42
C PHE A 215 -8.18 8.43 -17.07
N ALA A 216 -7.22 9.34 -17.07
CA ALA A 216 -7.40 10.74 -16.69
C ALA A 216 -6.68 11.68 -17.69
N PRO A 217 -7.19 11.81 -18.92
CA PRO A 217 -6.55 12.59 -19.99
C PRO A 217 -6.47 14.08 -19.66
N GLU A 218 -7.39 14.63 -18.88
CA GLU A 218 -7.39 16.04 -18.43
C GLU A 218 -6.19 16.36 -17.54
N ALA A 219 -5.67 15.38 -16.82
CA ALA A 219 -4.44 15.56 -16.05
C ALA A 219 -3.18 15.77 -16.91
N LEU A 220 -3.30 15.51 -18.23
CA LEU A 220 -2.27 15.77 -19.25
C LEU A 220 -2.50 17.10 -19.99
N ALA A 221 -3.64 17.72 -19.84
CA ALA A 221 -4.06 18.91 -20.62
C ALA A 221 -3.22 20.17 -20.36
N ASP A 222 -2.36 20.15 -19.35
CA ASP A 222 -1.34 21.19 -19.12
C ASP A 222 -0.20 21.17 -20.17
N SER A 223 -0.29 20.26 -21.13
CA SER A 223 0.68 20.07 -22.23
C SER A 223 0.39 20.93 -23.47
N GLN A 224 -0.11 22.16 -23.33
CA GLN A 224 -0.10 23.10 -24.46
C GLN A 224 1.34 23.45 -24.90
N ASN A 225 2.33 23.19 -24.07
CA ASN A 225 3.74 23.18 -24.45
C ASN A 225 4.19 21.74 -24.71
N LYS A 226 4.42 21.41 -25.98
CA LYS A 226 4.92 20.10 -26.48
C LYS A 226 6.35 19.71 -26.00
N THR A 227 6.84 20.30 -24.93
CA THR A 227 8.11 19.96 -24.31
C THR A 227 7.88 18.98 -23.15
N LEU A 228 8.32 17.73 -23.33
CA LEU A 228 8.40 16.76 -22.25
C LEU A 228 9.33 17.31 -21.15
N LYS A 229 8.77 17.67 -20.00
CA LYS A 229 9.54 17.92 -18.79
C LYS A 229 9.62 16.64 -17.96
N ILE A 230 10.83 16.23 -17.64
CA ILE A 230 11.05 15.15 -16.69
C ILE A 230 11.05 15.77 -15.28
N GLU A 231 10.09 15.38 -14.46
CA GLU A 231 10.01 15.78 -13.05
C GLU A 231 10.19 14.54 -12.18
N SER A 232 11.10 14.62 -11.21
CA SER A 232 11.39 13.49 -10.31
C SER A 232 10.24 13.19 -9.34
N SER A 233 9.41 14.18 -9.04
CA SER A 233 8.20 14.01 -8.22
C SER A 233 7.15 15.06 -8.58
N ARG A 234 5.90 14.63 -8.68
CA ARG A 234 4.72 15.50 -8.75
C ARG A 234 3.72 15.08 -7.67
N PRO A 235 2.96 16.04 -7.09
CA PRO A 235 1.80 15.68 -6.27
C PRO A 235 0.88 14.75 -7.04
N ILE A 236 0.24 13.82 -6.32
CA ILE A 236 -0.65 12.83 -6.93
C ILE A 236 -2.02 13.43 -7.28
N ALA A 237 -2.43 14.48 -6.58
CA ALA A 237 -3.68 15.20 -6.75
C ALA A 237 -3.43 16.62 -7.23
#